data_37f1cd399e54f535acebb1e003e132ec
#
_entry.id   37f1cd399e54f535acebb1e003e132ec
#
_cell.length_a   1.000
_cell.length_b   1.000
_cell.length_c   1.000
_cell.angle_alpha   90.00
_cell.angle_beta   90.00
_cell.angle_gamma   90.00
#
_symmetry.space_group_name_H-M   'P 1'
#
loop_
_entity.id
_entity.type
_entity.pdbx_description
1 polymer ?
#
loop_
_entity_poly.entity_id
_entity_poly.type
_entity_poly.pdbx_seq_one_letter_code
_entity_poly.pdbx_strand_id
1 'polypeptide(L)'
;MKKYDAVIIGFGKGGKTLAGFLAGKGQNVALIEKSDKMYGGTCINVGCIPSKKLVNSTKVLKNKGLDNIEAKEKFYAESIDNKNSLIGALRGKNYEMLASKDTVTVYDGTGSFVSKNVVNIESNGENIQIEGEKIFINTGSTTIIPNIKGISESKHVYTSTSLMELKELPKKLTVIGAGYIGLEFASMYSEFGSEVTVIDMADRLMPREDEEIADRVKAILEAKGIKFLLKSKIEEIADRNDKGYVKISGEAGENEVESDAILVAIGRKPNTEGLNLEAAGVKTDERGAVAVDETLKTTADNIWAMGDVKGGLQFTYISLDDFRIIRDNVY
;
A
#
# COMPACT_ATOMS: atom_id res chain seq x y z
N MET A 1 -23.67 -24.08 -6.39
CA MET A 1 -22.81 -23.14 -5.71
C MET A 1 -21.92 -23.92 -4.75
N LYS A 2 -20.60 -23.72 -4.81
CA LYS A 2 -19.65 -24.41 -3.92
C LYS A 2 -19.69 -23.78 -2.53
N LYS A 3 -19.61 -24.62 -1.48
CA LYS A 3 -19.68 -24.19 -0.09
C LYS A 3 -18.34 -24.31 0.61
N TYR A 4 -18.03 -23.37 1.49
CA TYR A 4 -16.80 -23.32 2.27
C TYR A 4 -17.09 -23.02 3.73
N ASP A 5 -16.27 -23.56 4.63
CA ASP A 5 -16.31 -23.22 6.06
C ASP A 5 -15.88 -21.76 6.28
N ALA A 6 -14.93 -21.30 5.45
CA ALA A 6 -14.48 -19.93 5.47
C ALA A 6 -14.21 -19.37 4.07
N VAL A 7 -14.64 -18.13 3.82
CA VAL A 7 -14.30 -17.34 2.63
C VAL A 7 -13.48 -16.13 3.07
N ILE A 8 -12.31 -15.93 2.50
CA ILE A 8 -11.41 -14.82 2.83
C ILE A 8 -11.23 -13.96 1.56
N ILE A 9 -11.57 -12.68 1.65
CA ILE A 9 -11.43 -11.72 0.55
C ILE A 9 -10.17 -10.89 0.80
N GLY A 10 -9.11 -11.18 0.02
CA GLY A 10 -7.80 -10.56 0.10
C GLY A 10 -6.71 -11.47 0.68
N PHE A 11 -5.61 -11.61 -0.08
CA PHE A 11 -4.44 -12.45 0.25
C PHE A 11 -3.41 -11.71 1.13
N GLY A 12 -3.85 -10.73 1.94
CA GLY A 12 -3.01 -9.96 2.83
C GLY A 12 -2.46 -10.76 4.01
N LYS A 13 -1.66 -10.12 4.89
CA LYS A 13 -0.98 -10.79 6.02
C LYS A 13 -1.95 -11.53 6.94
N GLY A 14 -3.04 -10.90 7.33
CA GLY A 14 -4.07 -11.54 8.19
C GLY A 14 -4.75 -12.69 7.45
N GLY A 15 -5.28 -12.42 6.24
CA GLY A 15 -6.05 -13.39 5.46
C GLY A 15 -5.28 -14.66 5.14
N LYS A 16 -4.04 -14.55 4.63
CA LYS A 16 -3.22 -15.73 4.33
C LYS A 16 -2.86 -16.53 5.59
N THR A 17 -2.64 -15.83 6.72
CA THR A 17 -2.31 -16.50 7.98
C THR A 17 -3.52 -17.24 8.53
N LEU A 18 -4.71 -16.63 8.44
CA LEU A 18 -5.97 -17.28 8.79
C LEU A 18 -6.27 -18.48 7.89
N ALA A 19 -6.11 -18.33 6.56
CA ALA A 19 -6.30 -19.44 5.62
C ALA A 19 -5.42 -20.64 5.96
N GLY A 20 -4.13 -20.40 6.24
CA GLY A 20 -3.18 -21.45 6.64
C GLY A 20 -3.55 -22.13 7.96
N PHE A 21 -4.02 -21.36 8.94
CA PHE A 21 -4.48 -21.85 10.22
C PHE A 21 -5.72 -22.74 10.08
N LEU A 22 -6.74 -22.27 9.35
CA LEU A 22 -7.98 -23.01 9.13
C LEU A 22 -7.78 -24.29 8.33
N ALA A 23 -6.94 -24.24 7.29
CA ALA A 23 -6.54 -25.43 6.55
C ALA A 23 -5.85 -26.46 7.44
N GLY A 24 -5.00 -26.02 8.40
CA GLY A 24 -4.39 -26.89 9.41
C GLY A 24 -5.39 -27.51 10.38
N LYS A 25 -6.60 -26.96 10.47
CA LYS A 25 -7.75 -27.52 11.22
C LYS A 25 -8.66 -28.39 10.35
N GLY A 26 -8.33 -28.62 9.08
CA GLY A 26 -9.12 -29.41 8.15
C GLY A 26 -10.32 -28.70 7.56
N GLN A 27 -10.42 -27.36 7.72
CA GLN A 27 -11.54 -26.59 7.17
C GLN A 27 -11.32 -26.29 5.69
N ASN A 28 -12.40 -26.28 4.91
CA ASN A 28 -12.42 -25.89 3.52
C ASN A 28 -12.45 -24.36 3.41
N VAL A 29 -11.41 -23.78 2.81
CA VAL A 29 -11.22 -22.34 2.72
C VAL A 29 -11.20 -21.88 1.27
N ALA A 30 -11.99 -20.86 0.95
CA ALA A 30 -11.82 -20.08 -0.28
C ALA A 30 -11.01 -18.82 0.05
N LEU A 31 -9.93 -18.59 -0.68
CA LEU A 31 -9.12 -17.36 -0.59
C LEU A 31 -9.18 -16.63 -1.92
N ILE A 32 -9.70 -15.42 -1.93
CA ILE A 32 -9.93 -14.63 -3.14
C ILE A 32 -8.89 -13.50 -3.21
N GLU A 33 -8.21 -13.37 -4.33
CA GLU A 33 -7.28 -12.25 -4.59
C GLU A 33 -7.51 -11.69 -5.99
N LYS A 34 -7.65 -10.37 -6.08
CA LYS A 34 -7.97 -9.71 -7.37
C LYS A 34 -6.80 -9.67 -8.36
N SER A 35 -5.59 -9.96 -7.92
CA SER A 35 -4.39 -9.87 -8.76
C SER A 35 -3.36 -10.92 -8.35
N ASP A 36 -2.92 -11.72 -9.30
CA ASP A 36 -1.82 -12.67 -9.16
C ASP A 36 -0.49 -11.99 -8.72
N LYS A 37 -0.37 -10.66 -8.95
CA LYS A 37 0.75 -9.86 -8.50
C LYS A 37 0.68 -9.45 -7.03
N MET A 38 -0.41 -9.80 -6.32
CA MET A 38 -0.64 -9.37 -4.95
C MET A 38 -0.68 -10.51 -3.92
N TYR A 39 -0.34 -11.74 -4.30
CA TYR A 39 -0.25 -12.85 -3.34
C TYR A 39 0.74 -12.53 -2.21
N GLY A 40 0.25 -12.56 -0.98
CA GLY A 40 0.96 -12.14 0.21
C GLY A 40 0.67 -10.73 0.68
N GLY A 41 -0.06 -9.94 -0.13
CA GLY A 41 -0.57 -8.61 0.22
C GLY A 41 0.46 -7.48 0.05
N THR A 42 0.05 -6.30 0.46
CA THR A 42 0.79 -5.02 0.30
C THR A 42 2.22 -5.08 0.80
N CYS A 43 2.46 -5.62 1.99
CA CYS A 43 3.79 -5.64 2.61
C CYS A 43 4.84 -6.33 1.73
N ILE A 44 4.49 -7.47 1.11
CA ILE A 44 5.42 -8.24 0.27
C ILE A 44 5.59 -7.57 -1.09
N ASN A 45 4.48 -7.14 -1.71
CA ASN A 45 4.48 -6.80 -3.13
C ASN A 45 4.77 -5.33 -3.42
N VAL A 46 4.22 -4.41 -2.63
CA VAL A 46 4.23 -2.98 -2.94
C VAL A 46 4.48 -2.07 -1.72
N GLY A 47 4.84 -2.64 -0.58
CA GLY A 47 5.03 -1.90 0.68
C GLY A 47 6.40 -2.14 1.31
N CYS A 48 6.41 -2.80 2.49
CA CYS A 48 7.58 -2.91 3.36
C CYS A 48 8.78 -3.60 2.70
N ILE A 49 8.57 -4.74 2.04
CA ILE A 49 9.70 -5.53 1.50
C ILE A 49 10.38 -4.81 0.33
N PRO A 50 9.66 -4.33 -0.71
CA PRO A 50 10.30 -3.60 -1.79
C PRO A 50 10.97 -2.31 -1.31
N SER A 51 10.33 -1.50 -0.45
CA SER A 51 10.94 -0.26 0.03
C SER A 51 12.20 -0.52 0.87
N LYS A 52 12.17 -1.50 1.80
CA LYS A 52 13.35 -1.86 2.60
C LYS A 52 14.47 -2.49 1.76
N LYS A 53 14.14 -3.23 0.69
CA LYS A 53 15.14 -3.72 -0.25
C LYS A 53 15.88 -2.57 -0.93
N LEU A 54 15.16 -1.53 -1.38
CA LEU A 54 15.75 -0.34 -1.99
C LEU A 54 16.53 0.50 -0.97
N VAL A 55 16.01 0.72 0.24
CA VAL A 55 16.75 1.35 1.35
C VAL A 55 18.05 0.61 1.68
N ASN A 56 18.04 -0.73 1.63
CA ASN A 56 19.29 -1.49 1.80
C ASN A 56 20.25 -1.29 0.61
N SER A 57 19.72 -1.15 -0.61
CA SER A 57 20.53 -0.87 -1.79
C SER A 57 21.27 0.48 -1.68
N THR A 58 20.66 1.53 -1.09
CA THR A 58 21.36 2.81 -0.89
C THR A 58 22.55 2.67 0.07
N LYS A 59 22.46 1.82 1.09
CA LYS A 59 23.60 1.52 1.97
C LYS A 59 24.73 0.81 1.23
N VAL A 60 24.37 -0.13 0.34
CA VAL A 60 25.35 -0.83 -0.52
C VAL A 60 26.01 0.15 -1.50
N LEU A 61 25.21 1.05 -2.10
CA LEU A 61 25.71 2.11 -2.98
C LEU A 61 26.80 2.95 -2.29
N LYS A 62 26.48 3.44 -1.09
CA LYS A 62 27.40 4.23 -0.27
C LYS A 62 28.70 3.46 0.05
N ASN A 63 28.57 2.19 0.43
CA ASN A 63 29.73 1.34 0.76
C ASN A 63 30.62 1.05 -0.46
N LYS A 64 30.07 1.07 -1.67
CA LYS A 64 30.81 0.89 -2.93
C LYS A 64 31.54 2.16 -3.39
N GLY A 65 31.28 3.32 -2.77
CA GLY A 65 31.88 4.60 -3.16
C GLY A 65 31.52 5.02 -4.59
N LEU A 66 30.29 4.72 -5.05
CA LEU A 66 29.82 5.10 -6.38
C LEU A 66 29.31 6.54 -6.32
N ASP A 67 30.19 7.51 -6.68
CA ASP A 67 29.90 8.93 -6.54
C ASP A 67 29.43 9.60 -7.83
N ASN A 68 29.79 9.08 -9.02
CA ASN A 68 29.34 9.65 -10.28
C ASN A 68 27.90 9.26 -10.63
N ILE A 69 27.19 10.15 -11.34
CA ILE A 69 25.76 10.01 -11.61
C ILE A 69 25.45 8.78 -12.47
N GLU A 70 26.24 8.48 -13.49
CA GLU A 70 26.03 7.34 -14.39
C GLU A 70 26.10 6.00 -13.62
N ALA A 71 27.08 5.87 -12.70
CA ALA A 71 27.22 4.69 -11.87
C ALA A 71 26.03 4.55 -10.90
N LYS A 72 25.52 5.67 -10.37
CA LYS A 72 24.31 5.67 -9.51
C LYS A 72 23.06 5.27 -10.28
N GLU A 73 22.84 5.82 -11.47
CA GLU A 73 21.72 5.48 -12.36
C GLU A 73 21.74 3.98 -12.71
N LYS A 74 22.88 3.45 -13.11
CA LYS A 74 23.06 2.02 -13.39
C LYS A 74 22.78 1.16 -12.17
N PHE A 75 23.35 1.51 -11.02
CA PHE A 75 23.13 0.77 -9.76
C PHE A 75 21.68 0.83 -9.29
N TYR A 76 20.99 1.95 -9.50
CA TYR A 76 19.58 2.10 -9.22
C TYR A 76 18.74 1.13 -10.08
N ALA A 77 18.96 1.11 -11.40
CA ALA A 77 18.27 0.18 -12.31
C ALA A 77 18.49 -1.29 -11.90
N GLU A 78 19.74 -1.68 -11.58
CA GLU A 78 20.06 -3.01 -11.06
C GLU A 78 19.34 -3.30 -9.71
N SER A 79 19.20 -2.27 -8.86
CA SER A 79 18.48 -2.40 -7.57
C SER A 79 16.99 -2.64 -7.76
N ILE A 80 16.37 -2.00 -8.77
CA ILE A 80 14.97 -2.26 -9.15
C ILE A 80 14.80 -3.72 -9.62
N ASP A 81 15.67 -4.22 -10.50
CA ASP A 81 15.62 -5.60 -10.99
C ASP A 81 15.82 -6.61 -9.85
N ASN A 82 16.78 -6.38 -8.96
CA ASN A 82 17.02 -7.20 -7.78
C ASN A 82 15.83 -7.20 -6.81
N LYS A 83 15.17 -6.04 -6.63
CA LYS A 83 13.93 -5.93 -5.85
C LYS A 83 12.82 -6.77 -6.50
N ASN A 84 12.61 -6.63 -7.81
CA ASN A 84 11.58 -7.36 -8.54
C ASN A 84 11.78 -8.87 -8.47
N SER A 85 13.01 -9.35 -8.60
CA SER A 85 13.35 -10.78 -8.46
C SER A 85 13.01 -11.31 -7.06
N LEU A 86 13.38 -10.57 -6.00
CA LEU A 86 13.05 -10.93 -4.61
C LEU A 86 11.53 -11.00 -4.40
N ILE A 87 10.79 -9.99 -4.88
CA ILE A 87 9.33 -9.92 -4.71
C ILE A 87 8.66 -11.08 -5.46
N GLY A 88 9.08 -11.37 -6.69
CA GLY A 88 8.57 -12.51 -7.47
C GLY A 88 8.75 -13.84 -6.73
N ALA A 89 9.94 -14.09 -6.19
CA ALA A 89 10.21 -15.31 -5.41
C ALA A 89 9.36 -15.41 -4.13
N LEU A 90 9.21 -14.31 -3.40
CA LEU A 90 8.38 -14.28 -2.18
C LEU A 90 6.90 -14.45 -2.49
N ARG A 91 6.41 -13.83 -3.56
CA ARG A 91 5.04 -13.96 -4.04
C ARG A 91 4.70 -15.41 -4.38
N GLY A 92 5.54 -16.06 -5.19
CA GLY A 92 5.39 -17.48 -5.55
C GLY A 92 5.34 -18.38 -4.32
N LYS A 93 6.27 -18.22 -3.36
CA LYS A 93 6.26 -18.97 -2.10
C LYS A 93 4.98 -18.77 -1.28
N ASN A 94 4.43 -17.54 -1.25
CA ASN A 94 3.17 -17.27 -0.53
C ASN A 94 1.98 -17.95 -1.20
N TYR A 95 1.94 -17.97 -2.53
CA TYR A 95 0.92 -18.70 -3.28
C TYR A 95 1.00 -20.19 -3.01
N GLU A 96 2.16 -20.80 -3.26
CA GLU A 96 2.39 -22.24 -3.12
C GLU A 96 2.07 -22.76 -1.69
N MET A 97 2.42 -21.99 -0.67
CA MET A 97 2.17 -22.35 0.74
C MET A 97 0.69 -22.60 1.03
N LEU A 98 -0.22 -21.98 0.29
CA LEU A 98 -1.66 -22.12 0.46
C LEU A 98 -2.29 -22.96 -0.66
N ALA A 99 -1.92 -22.73 -1.91
CA ALA A 99 -2.47 -23.44 -3.07
C ALA A 99 -2.12 -24.95 -3.08
N SER A 100 -1.04 -25.36 -2.40
CA SER A 100 -0.68 -26.77 -2.24
C SER A 100 -1.49 -27.54 -1.17
N LYS A 101 -2.39 -26.87 -0.46
CA LYS A 101 -3.23 -27.52 0.56
C LYS A 101 -4.56 -27.95 -0.05
N ASP A 102 -4.92 -29.22 0.10
CA ASP A 102 -6.16 -29.81 -0.46
C ASP A 102 -7.43 -29.11 -0.01
N THR A 103 -7.41 -28.49 1.18
CA THR A 103 -8.55 -27.78 1.77
C THR A 103 -8.59 -26.29 1.43
N VAL A 104 -7.64 -25.76 0.65
CA VAL A 104 -7.62 -24.35 0.24
C VAL A 104 -7.85 -24.24 -1.27
N THR A 105 -8.84 -23.45 -1.64
CA THR A 105 -9.04 -23.03 -3.04
C THR A 105 -8.68 -21.56 -3.17
N VAL A 106 -7.65 -21.23 -3.94
CA VAL A 106 -7.32 -19.85 -4.29
C VAL A 106 -8.09 -19.48 -5.57
N TYR A 107 -8.80 -18.35 -5.50
CA TYR A 107 -9.49 -17.77 -6.64
C TYR A 107 -8.82 -16.47 -7.08
N ASP A 108 -8.50 -16.37 -8.35
CA ASP A 108 -8.05 -15.13 -8.98
C ASP A 108 -9.26 -14.36 -9.48
N GLY A 109 -9.56 -13.24 -8.85
CA GLY A 109 -10.71 -12.43 -9.22
C GLY A 109 -11.11 -11.43 -8.15
N THR A 110 -12.03 -10.54 -8.51
CA THR A 110 -12.58 -9.53 -7.62
C THR A 110 -13.77 -10.10 -6.87
N GLY A 111 -13.66 -10.18 -5.54
CA GLY A 111 -14.74 -10.63 -4.66
C GLY A 111 -15.70 -9.50 -4.31
N SER A 112 -17.01 -9.75 -4.37
CA SER A 112 -18.05 -8.84 -3.92
C SER A 112 -19.22 -9.60 -3.26
N PHE A 113 -19.90 -8.97 -2.31
CA PHE A 113 -21.04 -9.60 -1.63
C PHE A 113 -22.29 -9.60 -2.53
N VAL A 114 -22.96 -10.74 -2.57
CA VAL A 114 -24.32 -10.91 -3.11
C VAL A 114 -25.33 -10.93 -1.97
N SER A 115 -24.93 -11.50 -0.84
CA SER A 115 -25.68 -11.53 0.42
C SER A 115 -24.72 -11.77 1.58
N LYS A 116 -25.25 -11.84 2.80
CA LYS A 116 -24.42 -12.10 4.00
C LYS A 116 -23.59 -13.40 3.96
N ASN A 117 -23.95 -14.37 3.12
CA ASN A 117 -23.28 -15.67 3.03
C ASN A 117 -22.72 -15.94 1.63
N VAL A 118 -23.07 -15.14 0.61
CA VAL A 118 -22.71 -15.41 -0.77
C VAL A 118 -21.79 -14.32 -1.31
N VAL A 119 -20.64 -14.75 -1.84
CA VAL A 119 -19.65 -13.91 -2.50
C VAL A 119 -19.63 -14.24 -3.97
N ASN A 120 -19.71 -13.21 -4.82
CA ASN A 120 -19.45 -13.29 -6.24
C ASN A 120 -17.97 -13.02 -6.50
N ILE A 121 -17.37 -13.81 -7.35
CA ILE A 121 -15.99 -13.65 -7.81
C ILE A 121 -16.05 -13.36 -9.31
N GLU A 122 -15.64 -12.16 -9.70
CA GLU A 122 -15.48 -11.80 -11.10
C GLU A 122 -14.04 -12.10 -11.53
N SER A 123 -13.90 -13.03 -12.47
CA SER A 123 -12.61 -13.45 -13.01
C SER A 123 -12.69 -13.56 -14.53
N ASN A 124 -11.87 -12.81 -15.28
CA ASN A 124 -11.79 -12.85 -16.75
C ASN A 124 -13.15 -12.69 -17.46
N GLY A 125 -14.06 -11.89 -16.89
CA GLY A 125 -15.41 -11.66 -17.42
C GLY A 125 -16.44 -12.74 -17.06
N GLU A 126 -16.03 -13.76 -16.31
CA GLU A 126 -16.92 -14.79 -15.75
C GLU A 126 -17.25 -14.48 -14.28
N ASN A 127 -18.45 -14.87 -13.86
CA ASN A 127 -18.93 -14.72 -12.49
C ASN A 127 -19.10 -16.10 -11.83
N ILE A 128 -18.42 -16.30 -10.71
CA ILE A 128 -18.51 -17.51 -9.90
C ILE A 128 -19.08 -17.14 -8.53
N GLN A 129 -20.20 -17.73 -8.15
CA GLN A 129 -20.75 -17.54 -6.81
C GLN A 129 -20.37 -18.69 -5.88
N ILE A 130 -19.89 -18.33 -4.70
CA ILE A 130 -19.56 -19.27 -3.62
C ILE A 130 -20.30 -18.88 -2.34
N GLU A 131 -20.55 -19.87 -1.49
CA GLU A 131 -21.19 -19.70 -0.18
C GLU A 131 -20.16 -19.93 0.93
N GLY A 132 -20.11 -19.01 1.91
CA GLY A 132 -19.27 -19.13 3.11
C GLY A 132 -20.10 -19.19 4.38
N GLU A 133 -19.76 -20.13 5.29
CA GLU A 133 -20.31 -20.11 6.64
C GLU A 133 -19.80 -18.87 7.39
N LYS A 134 -18.50 -18.60 7.32
CA LYS A 134 -17.85 -17.41 7.86
C LYS A 134 -17.11 -16.67 6.75
N ILE A 135 -17.17 -15.35 6.75
CA ILE A 135 -16.50 -14.52 5.73
C ILE A 135 -15.58 -13.51 6.40
N PHE A 136 -14.36 -13.35 5.85
CA PHE A 136 -13.33 -12.48 6.39
C PHE A 136 -12.88 -11.48 5.33
N ILE A 137 -13.04 -10.19 5.63
CA ILE A 137 -12.62 -9.09 4.75
C ILE A 137 -11.19 -8.69 5.11
N ASN A 138 -10.25 -8.88 4.17
CA ASN A 138 -8.83 -8.51 4.32
C ASN A 138 -8.29 -7.79 3.08
N THR A 139 -9.12 -6.96 2.48
CA THR A 139 -8.82 -6.26 1.23
C THR A 139 -7.81 -5.12 1.38
N GLY A 140 -7.46 -4.76 2.63
CA GLY A 140 -6.40 -3.81 2.92
C GLY A 140 -6.78 -2.36 2.61
N SER A 141 -5.81 -1.60 2.10
CA SER A 141 -5.95 -0.18 1.79
C SER A 141 -5.34 0.16 0.43
N THR A 142 -5.73 1.29 -0.13
CA THR A 142 -5.19 1.85 -1.38
C THR A 142 -4.70 3.28 -1.16
N THR A 143 -3.80 3.77 -2.02
CA THR A 143 -3.28 5.14 -1.98
C THR A 143 -4.39 6.16 -2.24
N ILE A 144 -4.43 7.22 -1.45
CA ILE A 144 -5.31 8.36 -1.69
C ILE A 144 -4.69 9.20 -2.82
N ILE A 145 -5.45 9.39 -3.89
CA ILE A 145 -5.13 10.37 -4.93
C ILE A 145 -6.01 11.60 -4.66
N PRO A 146 -5.43 12.77 -4.36
CA PRO A 146 -6.20 13.97 -4.07
C PRO A 146 -6.84 14.52 -5.35
N ASN A 147 -7.91 15.28 -5.19
CA ASN A 147 -8.52 16.01 -6.30
C ASN A 147 -7.75 17.31 -6.55
N ILE A 148 -6.61 17.22 -7.23
CA ILE A 148 -5.76 18.33 -7.65
C ILE A 148 -5.85 18.43 -9.17
N LYS A 149 -6.02 19.63 -9.70
CA LYS A 149 -6.07 19.87 -11.16
C LYS A 149 -4.81 19.32 -11.83
N GLY A 150 -4.98 18.48 -12.86
CA GLY A 150 -3.91 17.90 -13.66
C GLY A 150 -3.23 16.65 -13.08
N ILE A 151 -3.60 16.20 -11.88
CA ILE A 151 -2.93 15.05 -11.23
C ILE A 151 -3.15 13.73 -11.99
N SER A 152 -4.33 13.54 -12.57
CA SER A 152 -4.70 12.33 -13.31
C SER A 152 -4.19 12.33 -14.75
N GLU A 153 -3.90 13.49 -15.29
CA GLU A 153 -3.45 13.72 -16.66
C GLU A 153 -1.93 13.68 -16.78
N SER A 154 -1.21 13.96 -15.70
CA SER A 154 0.25 14.01 -15.69
C SER A 154 0.88 12.64 -15.79
N LYS A 155 1.86 12.49 -16.68
CA LYS A 155 2.68 11.29 -16.87
C LYS A 155 3.78 11.16 -15.80
N HIS A 156 4.04 12.24 -15.06
CA HIS A 156 5.09 12.33 -14.06
C HIS A 156 4.59 12.06 -12.65
N VAL A 157 3.28 11.80 -12.47
CA VAL A 157 2.68 11.48 -11.16
C VAL A 157 2.75 9.98 -10.89
N TYR A 158 3.29 9.64 -9.73
CA TYR A 158 3.49 8.28 -9.27
C TYR A 158 2.89 8.08 -7.88
N THR A 159 2.44 6.86 -7.62
CA THR A 159 2.24 6.34 -6.26
C THR A 159 3.53 5.69 -5.76
N SER A 160 3.60 5.34 -4.48
CA SER A 160 4.71 4.55 -3.94
C SER A 160 4.94 3.24 -4.69
N THR A 161 3.86 2.61 -5.17
CA THR A 161 3.93 1.38 -5.97
C THR A 161 4.57 1.62 -7.33
N SER A 162 4.04 2.57 -8.11
CA SER A 162 4.52 2.81 -9.48
C SER A 162 5.91 3.45 -9.52
N LEU A 163 6.26 4.28 -8.54
CA LEU A 163 7.60 4.87 -8.46
C LEU A 163 8.70 3.82 -8.22
N MET A 164 8.42 2.77 -7.44
CA MET A 164 9.35 1.65 -7.24
C MET A 164 9.51 0.73 -8.46
N GLU A 165 8.72 0.90 -9.51
CA GLU A 165 8.86 0.19 -10.79
C GLU A 165 9.60 1.01 -11.86
N LEU A 166 9.80 2.32 -11.62
CA LEU A 166 10.55 3.20 -12.52
C LEU A 166 12.02 2.79 -12.52
N LYS A 167 12.56 2.44 -13.70
CA LYS A 167 13.96 2.02 -13.87
C LYS A 167 14.93 3.19 -14.06
N GLU A 168 14.41 4.33 -14.50
CA GLU A 168 15.18 5.56 -14.62
C GLU A 168 15.18 6.29 -13.28
N LEU A 169 16.36 6.63 -12.77
CA LEU A 169 16.47 7.41 -11.55
C LEU A 169 16.01 8.85 -11.82
N PRO A 170 14.93 9.34 -11.20
CA PRO A 170 14.52 10.72 -11.37
C PRO A 170 15.60 11.64 -10.79
N LYS A 171 16.11 12.58 -11.56
CA LYS A 171 17.11 13.57 -11.07
C LYS A 171 16.49 14.54 -10.08
N LYS A 172 15.23 14.94 -10.34
CA LYS A 172 14.42 15.80 -9.47
C LYS A 172 13.15 15.06 -9.07
N LEU A 173 13.00 14.78 -7.80
CA LEU A 173 11.82 14.13 -7.22
C LEU A 173 11.06 15.10 -6.33
N THR A 174 9.80 15.37 -6.64
CA THR A 174 8.89 16.04 -5.72
C THR A 174 8.04 15.00 -5.00
N VAL A 175 7.97 15.10 -3.67
CA VAL A 175 7.16 14.25 -2.79
C VAL A 175 6.02 15.07 -2.21
N ILE A 176 4.80 14.68 -2.48
CA ILE A 176 3.58 15.27 -1.92
C ILE A 176 3.18 14.47 -0.69
N GLY A 177 3.34 15.07 0.49
CA GLY A 177 3.05 14.47 1.79
C GLY A 177 4.28 14.15 2.61
N ALA A 178 4.37 14.74 3.80
CA ALA A 178 5.47 14.61 4.77
C ALA A 178 5.18 13.56 5.87
N GLY A 179 4.41 12.52 5.53
CA GLY A 179 4.17 11.35 6.38
C GLY A 179 5.27 10.28 6.21
N TYR A 180 5.12 9.13 6.90
CA TYR A 180 6.13 8.05 6.93
C TYR A 180 6.57 7.57 5.54
N ILE A 181 5.61 7.33 4.62
CA ILE A 181 5.90 6.86 3.26
C ILE A 181 6.68 7.95 2.51
N GLY A 182 6.19 9.20 2.52
CA GLY A 182 6.85 10.31 1.83
C GLY A 182 8.28 10.51 2.29
N LEU A 183 8.53 10.52 3.60
CA LEU A 183 9.86 10.72 4.18
C LEU A 183 10.81 9.55 3.94
N GLU A 184 10.31 8.30 3.96
CA GLU A 184 11.12 7.13 3.61
C GLU A 184 11.58 7.20 2.14
N PHE A 185 10.67 7.55 1.22
CA PHE A 185 11.00 7.71 -0.19
C PHE A 185 11.92 8.92 -0.42
N ALA A 186 11.68 10.05 0.23
CA ALA A 186 12.54 11.22 0.16
C ALA A 186 13.99 10.87 0.57
N SER A 187 14.16 10.19 1.70
CA SER A 187 15.48 9.74 2.17
C SER A 187 16.13 8.76 1.19
N MET A 188 15.38 7.76 0.72
CA MET A 188 15.87 6.72 -0.17
C MET A 188 16.34 7.30 -1.52
N TYR A 189 15.54 8.15 -2.15
CA TYR A 189 15.88 8.73 -3.45
C TYR A 189 17.00 9.77 -3.35
N SER A 190 17.05 10.56 -2.27
CA SER A 190 18.19 11.44 -2.00
C SER A 190 19.50 10.65 -1.89
N GLU A 191 19.51 9.50 -1.24
CA GLU A 191 20.68 8.62 -1.14
C GLU A 191 21.07 7.98 -2.49
N PHE A 192 20.13 7.71 -3.39
CA PHE A 192 20.43 7.32 -4.77
C PHE A 192 20.99 8.48 -5.62
N GLY A 193 20.78 9.73 -5.22
CA GLY A 193 21.32 10.90 -5.86
C GLY A 193 20.31 11.84 -6.49
N SER A 194 19.02 11.67 -6.23
CA SER A 194 17.98 12.61 -6.64
C SER A 194 18.02 13.90 -5.80
N GLU A 195 17.75 15.04 -6.43
CA GLU A 195 17.36 16.26 -5.73
C GLU A 195 15.90 16.12 -5.27
N VAL A 196 15.67 16.13 -3.96
CA VAL A 196 14.33 15.84 -3.43
C VAL A 196 13.72 17.09 -2.78
N THR A 197 12.49 17.40 -3.17
CA THR A 197 11.64 18.42 -2.53
C THR A 197 10.38 17.77 -1.97
N VAL A 198 10.11 17.95 -0.68
CA VAL A 198 8.92 17.49 0.00
C VAL A 198 7.96 18.65 0.20
N ILE A 199 6.70 18.50 -0.24
CA ILE A 199 5.65 19.51 -0.12
C ILE A 199 4.55 18.98 0.79
N ASP A 200 4.14 19.76 1.78
CA ASP A 200 3.01 19.43 2.65
C ASP A 200 2.22 20.68 3.05
N MET A 201 0.90 20.51 3.23
CA MET A 201 0.02 21.56 3.75
C MET A 201 0.20 21.79 5.26
N ALA A 202 0.67 20.78 5.98
CA ALA A 202 0.95 20.86 7.41
C ALA A 202 2.16 21.79 7.67
N ASP A 203 2.22 22.31 8.87
CA ASP A 203 3.32 23.16 9.35
C ASP A 203 4.53 22.35 9.83
N ARG A 204 4.37 21.03 10.02
CA ARG A 204 5.43 20.11 10.46
C ARG A 204 5.33 18.74 9.81
N LEU A 205 6.42 17.99 9.86
CA LEU A 205 6.49 16.60 9.45
C LEU A 205 5.72 15.71 10.43
N MET A 206 5.17 14.58 9.96
CA MET A 206 4.58 13.55 10.81
C MET A 206 3.70 14.12 11.94
N PRO A 207 2.60 14.84 11.66
CA PRO A 207 1.86 15.60 12.66
C PRO A 207 1.25 14.76 13.79
N ARG A 208 1.30 13.44 13.69
CA ARG A 208 0.85 12.48 14.73
C ARG A 208 1.95 12.08 15.71
N GLU A 209 3.20 12.44 15.40
CA GLU A 209 4.34 12.14 16.26
C GLU A 209 4.62 13.31 17.22
N ASP A 210 5.46 13.02 18.21
CA ASP A 210 6.00 14.01 19.10
C ASP A 210 6.77 15.10 18.31
N GLU A 211 6.59 16.36 18.68
CA GLU A 211 7.15 17.51 17.96
C GLU A 211 8.68 17.47 17.94
N GLU A 212 9.30 17.17 19.08
CA GLU A 212 10.78 17.08 19.19
C GLU A 212 11.33 16.00 18.26
N ILE A 213 10.62 14.86 18.13
CA ILE A 213 10.99 13.78 17.22
C ILE A 213 10.84 14.22 15.77
N ALA A 214 9.73 14.88 15.42
CA ALA A 214 9.47 15.38 14.08
C ALA A 214 10.54 16.39 13.63
N ASP A 215 10.90 17.34 14.52
CA ASP A 215 11.95 18.34 14.26
C ASP A 215 13.33 17.69 14.08
N ARG A 216 13.64 16.68 14.88
CA ARG A 216 14.90 15.95 14.76
C ARG A 216 14.99 15.19 13.44
N VAL A 217 13.91 14.54 13.02
CA VAL A 217 13.82 13.88 11.72
C VAL A 217 13.99 14.89 10.58
N LYS A 218 13.34 16.06 10.67
CA LYS A 218 13.49 17.13 9.69
C LYS A 218 14.94 17.55 9.54
N ALA A 219 15.60 17.88 10.64
CA ALA A 219 17.01 18.30 10.64
C ALA A 219 17.95 17.23 10.01
N ILE A 220 17.71 15.95 10.30
CA ILE A 220 18.48 14.83 9.70
C ILE A 220 18.27 14.76 8.18
N LEU A 221 17.04 14.97 7.71
CA LEU A 221 16.71 14.90 6.28
C LEU A 221 17.20 16.15 5.53
N GLU A 222 17.12 17.35 6.14
CA GLU A 222 17.71 18.57 5.59
C GLU A 222 19.23 18.47 5.46
N ALA A 223 19.90 17.84 6.42
CA ALA A 223 21.34 17.57 6.34
C ALA A 223 21.71 16.60 5.19
N LYS A 224 20.75 15.83 4.65
CA LYS A 224 20.90 15.03 3.42
C LYS A 224 20.61 15.82 2.14
N GLY A 225 20.31 17.11 2.23
CA GLY A 225 19.98 17.97 1.09
C GLY A 225 18.51 17.96 0.67
N ILE A 226 17.62 17.34 1.44
CA ILE A 226 16.18 17.32 1.14
C ILE A 226 15.58 18.69 1.50
N LYS A 227 14.83 19.27 0.55
CA LYS A 227 14.13 20.55 0.73
C LYS A 227 12.71 20.30 1.21
N PHE A 228 12.23 21.14 2.16
CA PHE A 228 10.86 21.07 2.66
C PHE A 228 10.12 22.38 2.36
N LEU A 229 8.96 22.24 1.71
CA LEU A 229 8.00 23.33 1.46
C LEU A 229 6.73 22.98 2.25
N LEU A 230 6.75 23.32 3.54
CA LEU A 230 5.62 23.14 4.45
C LEU A 230 4.64 24.32 4.33
N LYS A 231 3.44 24.21 4.92
CA LYS A 231 2.34 25.18 4.81
C LYS A 231 2.08 25.57 3.35
N SER A 232 2.25 24.62 2.43
CA SER A 232 2.16 24.82 0.99
C SER A 232 1.02 23.99 0.42
N LYS A 233 0.04 24.67 -0.16
CA LYS A 233 -1.08 24.05 -0.86
C LYS A 233 -0.70 23.83 -2.33
N ILE A 234 -0.99 22.66 -2.85
CA ILE A 234 -0.81 22.37 -4.27
C ILE A 234 -2.07 22.80 -5.03
N GLU A 235 -1.90 23.67 -6.00
CA GLU A 235 -2.99 24.22 -6.79
C GLU A 235 -3.19 23.45 -8.10
N GLU A 236 -2.09 23.06 -8.74
CA GLU A 236 -2.13 22.41 -10.06
C GLU A 236 -0.87 21.58 -10.30
N ILE A 237 -1.01 20.51 -11.07
CA ILE A 237 0.09 19.76 -11.68
C ILE A 237 -0.05 19.83 -13.19
N ALA A 238 1.03 20.13 -13.90
CA ALA A 238 1.02 20.25 -15.35
C ALA A 238 2.29 19.65 -15.95
N ASP A 239 2.18 19.03 -17.11
CA ASP A 239 3.34 18.52 -17.85
C ASP A 239 3.75 19.52 -18.93
N ARG A 240 5.04 19.88 -18.96
CA ARG A 240 5.64 20.75 -19.98
C ARG A 240 7.07 20.28 -20.27
N ASN A 241 7.48 20.27 -21.54
CA ASN A 241 8.85 19.94 -21.96
C ASN A 241 9.39 18.64 -21.33
N ASP A 242 8.54 17.60 -21.29
CA ASP A 242 8.86 16.28 -20.69
C ASP A 242 9.25 16.35 -19.20
N LYS A 243 8.66 17.29 -18.47
CA LYS A 243 8.76 17.49 -17.03
C LYS A 243 7.39 17.72 -16.40
N GLY A 244 7.24 17.29 -15.17
CA GLY A 244 6.11 17.63 -14.31
C GLY A 244 6.38 18.94 -13.56
N TYR A 245 5.39 19.79 -13.45
CA TYR A 245 5.44 21.06 -12.72
C TYR A 245 4.34 21.08 -11.66
N VAL A 246 4.74 21.31 -10.41
CA VAL A 246 3.83 21.41 -9.27
C VAL A 246 3.69 22.88 -8.91
N LYS A 247 2.53 23.49 -9.19
CA LYS A 247 2.20 24.84 -8.76
C LYS A 247 1.72 24.81 -7.31
N ILE A 248 2.36 25.60 -6.46
CA ILE A 248 2.05 25.73 -5.03
C ILE A 248 1.72 27.15 -4.66
N SER A 249 0.90 27.29 -3.62
CA SER A 249 0.66 28.55 -2.91
C SER A 249 0.92 28.34 -1.41
N GLY A 250 1.41 29.36 -0.72
CA GLY A 250 1.72 29.29 0.70
C GLY A 250 2.30 30.58 1.25
N GLU A 251 2.90 30.54 2.44
CA GLU A 251 3.49 31.72 3.10
C GLU A 251 4.58 32.41 2.23
N ALA A 252 5.29 31.64 1.39
CA ALA A 252 6.31 32.17 0.48
C ALA A 252 5.74 32.71 -0.85
N GLY A 253 4.42 32.82 -0.99
CA GLY A 253 3.76 33.22 -2.22
C GLY A 253 3.48 32.06 -3.18
N GLU A 254 3.19 32.37 -4.45
CA GLU A 254 3.03 31.37 -5.51
C GLU A 254 4.40 30.98 -6.05
N ASN A 255 4.66 29.69 -6.13
CA ASN A 255 5.87 29.10 -6.66
C ASN A 255 5.55 27.89 -7.53
N GLU A 256 6.52 27.46 -8.33
CA GLU A 256 6.42 26.26 -9.17
C GLU A 256 7.67 25.40 -8.99
N VAL A 257 7.46 24.08 -8.83
CA VAL A 257 8.52 23.10 -8.65
C VAL A 257 8.56 22.17 -9.85
N GLU A 258 9.67 22.19 -10.58
CA GLU A 258 9.95 21.30 -11.72
C GLU A 258 10.43 19.93 -11.22
N SER A 259 9.95 18.84 -11.82
CA SER A 259 10.23 17.47 -11.38
C SER A 259 10.31 16.49 -12.56
N ASP A 260 11.16 15.49 -12.45
CA ASP A 260 11.15 14.31 -13.33
C ASP A 260 10.09 13.31 -12.87
N ALA A 261 9.85 13.24 -11.55
CA ALA A 261 8.81 12.42 -10.95
C ALA A 261 8.17 13.14 -9.76
N ILE A 262 6.87 12.91 -9.57
CA ILE A 262 6.05 13.47 -8.49
C ILE A 262 5.41 12.31 -7.74
N LEU A 263 5.85 12.06 -6.51
CA LEU A 263 5.29 11.01 -5.65
C LEU A 263 4.10 11.54 -4.85
N VAL A 264 2.94 10.91 -4.98
CA VAL A 264 1.77 11.16 -4.11
C VAL A 264 1.82 10.22 -2.90
N ALA A 265 2.01 10.79 -1.71
CA ALA A 265 2.18 10.07 -0.44
C ALA A 265 1.38 10.69 0.72
N ILE A 266 0.18 11.23 0.44
CA ILE A 266 -0.69 11.93 1.42
C ILE A 266 -1.50 11.00 2.33
N GLY A 267 -1.39 9.69 2.15
CA GLY A 267 -2.08 8.68 2.96
C GLY A 267 -2.72 7.57 2.15
N ARG A 268 -3.46 6.73 2.87
CA ARG A 268 -4.14 5.56 2.32
C ARG A 268 -5.57 5.51 2.84
N LYS A 269 -6.51 5.01 2.02
CA LYS A 269 -7.91 4.77 2.38
C LYS A 269 -8.22 3.27 2.40
N PRO A 270 -9.18 2.82 3.22
CA PRO A 270 -9.66 1.44 3.21
C PRO A 270 -10.12 1.02 1.81
N ASN A 271 -9.82 -0.23 1.44
CA ASN A 271 -10.18 -0.76 0.12
C ASN A 271 -11.52 -1.49 0.20
N THR A 272 -12.59 -0.72 0.32
CA THR A 272 -13.99 -1.19 0.46
C THR A 272 -14.81 -1.01 -0.82
N GLU A 273 -14.30 -0.22 -1.76
CA GLU A 273 -14.95 0.07 -3.03
C GLU A 273 -15.14 -1.21 -3.86
N GLY A 274 -16.34 -1.43 -4.40
CA GLY A 274 -16.69 -2.61 -5.18
C GLY A 274 -17.00 -3.88 -4.39
N LEU A 275 -16.84 -3.88 -3.05
CA LEU A 275 -17.19 -5.04 -2.21
C LEU A 275 -18.68 -5.27 -2.06
N ASN A 276 -19.54 -4.29 -2.35
CA ASN A 276 -20.99 -4.34 -2.16
C ASN A 276 -21.39 -4.73 -0.70
N LEU A 277 -20.79 -4.05 0.28
CA LEU A 277 -20.91 -4.33 1.71
C LEU A 277 -22.38 -4.26 2.19
N GLU A 278 -23.18 -3.38 1.60
CA GLU A 278 -24.59 -3.19 1.94
C GLU A 278 -25.42 -4.47 1.72
N ALA A 279 -25.13 -5.23 0.65
CA ALA A 279 -25.80 -6.50 0.37
C ALA A 279 -25.59 -7.56 1.48
N ALA A 280 -24.51 -7.41 2.24
CA ALA A 280 -24.20 -8.27 3.38
C ALA A 280 -24.61 -7.67 4.74
N GLY A 281 -25.14 -6.44 4.78
CA GLY A 281 -25.48 -5.74 6.02
C GLY A 281 -24.24 -5.22 6.78
N VAL A 282 -23.09 -5.11 6.12
CA VAL A 282 -21.84 -4.60 6.70
C VAL A 282 -21.79 -3.08 6.56
N LYS A 283 -21.61 -2.38 7.68
CA LYS A 283 -21.51 -0.92 7.73
C LYS A 283 -20.05 -0.47 7.68
N THR A 284 -19.85 0.76 7.23
CA THR A 284 -18.56 1.46 7.26
C THR A 284 -18.66 2.69 8.16
N ASP A 285 -17.49 3.17 8.62
CA ASP A 285 -17.36 4.48 9.26
C ASP A 285 -17.36 5.62 8.22
N GLU A 286 -17.25 6.86 8.70
CA GLU A 286 -17.22 8.09 7.87
C GLU A 286 -16.02 8.14 6.92
N ARG A 287 -14.96 7.36 7.18
CA ARG A 287 -13.74 7.27 6.35
C ARG A 287 -13.79 6.09 5.38
N GLY A 288 -14.92 5.36 5.34
CA GLY A 288 -15.11 4.20 4.49
C GLY A 288 -14.47 2.91 5.03
N ALA A 289 -13.98 2.88 6.27
CA ALA A 289 -13.45 1.67 6.89
C ALA A 289 -14.59 0.77 7.38
N VAL A 290 -14.42 -0.54 7.27
CA VAL A 290 -15.39 -1.52 7.78
C VAL A 290 -15.49 -1.37 9.29
N ALA A 291 -16.71 -1.08 9.79
CA ALA A 291 -16.98 -0.95 11.21
C ALA A 291 -16.93 -2.34 11.89
N VAL A 292 -16.13 -2.45 12.94
CA VAL A 292 -15.93 -3.68 13.72
C VAL A 292 -15.96 -3.40 15.22
N ASP A 293 -16.32 -4.43 16.00
CA ASP A 293 -16.15 -4.44 17.45
C ASP A 293 -14.71 -4.87 17.86
N GLU A 294 -14.46 -5.03 19.17
CA GLU A 294 -13.17 -5.45 19.71
C GLU A 294 -12.78 -6.88 19.34
N THR A 295 -13.72 -7.72 18.90
CA THR A 295 -13.48 -9.08 18.37
C THR A 295 -13.27 -9.09 16.86
N LEU A 296 -13.27 -7.92 16.23
CA LEU A 296 -13.17 -7.67 14.77
C LEU A 296 -14.40 -8.16 14.00
N LYS A 297 -15.51 -8.43 14.70
CA LYS A 297 -16.79 -8.77 14.10
C LYS A 297 -17.43 -7.51 13.53
N THR A 298 -17.99 -7.62 12.33
CA THR A 298 -18.70 -6.51 11.67
C THR A 298 -20.14 -6.39 12.21
N THR A 299 -20.94 -5.52 11.62
CA THR A 299 -22.37 -5.43 11.90
C THR A 299 -23.19 -6.64 11.40
N ALA A 300 -22.57 -7.55 10.65
CA ALA A 300 -23.16 -8.82 10.21
C ALA A 300 -22.60 -9.99 11.04
N ASP A 301 -23.48 -10.92 11.45
CA ASP A 301 -23.16 -11.96 12.45
C ASP A 301 -22.05 -12.95 12.05
N ASN A 302 -21.85 -13.17 10.77
CA ASN A 302 -20.91 -14.15 10.23
C ASN A 302 -19.76 -13.52 9.41
N ILE A 303 -19.55 -12.20 9.57
CA ILE A 303 -18.54 -11.46 8.81
C ILE A 303 -17.61 -10.71 9.76
N TRP A 304 -16.31 -10.86 9.55
CA TRP A 304 -15.22 -10.17 10.27
C TRP A 304 -14.38 -9.37 9.29
N ALA A 305 -13.69 -8.33 9.78
CA ALA A 305 -12.71 -7.59 8.98
C ALA A 305 -11.39 -7.45 9.73
N MET A 306 -10.26 -7.58 9.01
CA MET A 306 -8.92 -7.51 9.58
C MET A 306 -7.94 -6.75 8.68
N GLY A 307 -6.94 -6.14 9.29
CA GLY A 307 -5.94 -5.30 8.62
C GLY A 307 -6.48 -3.92 8.26
N ASP A 308 -5.87 -3.30 7.26
CA ASP A 308 -6.10 -1.89 6.95
C ASP A 308 -7.54 -1.55 6.55
N VAL A 309 -8.31 -2.53 6.11
CA VAL A 309 -9.72 -2.32 5.67
C VAL A 309 -10.64 -1.88 6.80
N LYS A 310 -10.31 -2.19 8.06
CA LYS A 310 -11.04 -1.73 9.25
C LYS A 310 -10.58 -0.37 9.77
N GLY A 311 -9.63 0.28 9.08
CA GLY A 311 -9.04 1.55 9.51
C GLY A 311 -8.06 1.39 10.67
N GLY A 312 -7.78 2.51 11.37
CA GLY A 312 -6.79 2.56 12.45
C GLY A 312 -5.34 2.55 11.95
N LEU A 313 -4.44 1.92 12.69
CA LEU A 313 -3.03 1.82 12.35
C LEU A 313 -2.79 0.81 11.23
N GLN A 314 -2.19 1.27 10.13
CA GLN A 314 -1.99 0.48 8.90
C GLN A 314 -0.59 -0.15 8.88
N PHE A 315 -0.34 -1.11 9.77
CA PHE A 315 0.91 -1.84 9.87
C PHE A 315 0.69 -3.35 9.71
N THR A 316 1.68 -4.02 9.15
CA THR A 316 1.63 -5.47 8.91
C THR A 316 1.43 -6.27 10.21
N TYR A 317 1.98 -5.80 11.34
CA TYR A 317 1.75 -6.52 12.59
C TYR A 317 0.34 -6.30 13.16
N ILE A 318 -0.32 -5.19 12.89
CA ILE A 318 -1.73 -5.00 13.24
C ILE A 318 -2.56 -6.04 12.51
N SER A 319 -2.33 -6.21 11.20
CA SER A 319 -3.03 -7.26 10.44
C SER A 319 -2.73 -8.69 10.95
N LEU A 320 -1.52 -8.93 11.48
CA LEU A 320 -1.17 -10.22 12.10
C LEU A 320 -1.82 -10.38 13.49
N ASP A 321 -1.92 -9.31 14.24
CA ASP A 321 -2.57 -9.32 15.55
C ASP A 321 -4.08 -9.47 15.43
N ASP A 322 -4.68 -8.82 14.45
CA ASP A 322 -6.08 -9.02 14.07
C ASP A 322 -6.38 -10.50 13.76
N PHE A 323 -5.49 -11.19 13.05
CA PHE A 323 -5.60 -12.65 12.90
C PHE A 323 -5.63 -13.37 14.24
N ARG A 324 -4.80 -12.98 15.22
CA ARG A 324 -4.79 -13.61 16.57
C ARG A 324 -6.11 -13.36 17.29
N ILE A 325 -6.62 -12.13 17.25
CA ILE A 325 -7.92 -11.77 17.82
C ILE A 325 -9.01 -12.67 17.23
N ILE A 326 -9.08 -12.80 15.90
CA ILE A 326 -10.06 -13.68 15.23
C ILE A 326 -9.86 -15.13 15.62
N ARG A 327 -8.62 -15.63 15.65
CA ARG A 327 -8.32 -16.99 16.06
C ARG A 327 -8.86 -17.28 17.47
N ASP A 328 -8.61 -16.40 18.41
CA ASP A 328 -8.89 -16.62 19.83
C ASP A 328 -10.36 -16.39 20.20
N ASN A 329 -11.11 -15.60 19.41
CA ASN A 329 -12.54 -15.31 19.66
C ASN A 329 -13.51 -16.11 18.78
N VAL A 330 -13.07 -16.60 17.62
CA VAL A 330 -13.95 -17.29 16.66
C VAL A 330 -13.70 -18.79 16.62
N TYR A 331 -12.49 -19.22 16.98
CA TYR A 331 -12.00 -20.60 16.91
C TYR A 331 -11.33 -21.08 18.18
#